data_adf1aaefde0ef84ce7c7b2795d08524a
#
_entry.id   adf1aaefde0ef84ce7c7b2795d08524a
#
_cell.length_a   1.000
_cell.length_b   1.000
_cell.length_c   1.000
_cell.angle_alpha   90.00
_cell.angle_beta   90.00
_cell.angle_gamma   90.00
#
_symmetry.space_group_name_H-M   'P 1'
#
loop_
_entity.id
_entity.type
_entity.pdbx_description
1 polymer ?
#
loop_
_entity_poly.entity_id
_entity_poly.type
_entity_poly.pdbx_seq_one_letter_code
_entity_poly.pdbx_strand_id
1 'polypeptide(L)' 'MQYNIKARLTDGSPAFEMTTCWVPNKGDEIEVNGYIFRVDTVRYCLYEGSTYHTNVKLILTRVR' A
#
# COMPACT_ATOMS: atom_id res chain seq x y z
N MET A 1 10.04 -4.87 -12.06
CA MET A 1 10.31 -4.52 -10.65
C MET A 1 9.13 -4.92 -9.81
N GLN A 2 9.38 -5.42 -8.61
CA GLN A 2 8.34 -5.80 -7.68
C GLN A 2 8.31 -4.88 -6.48
N TYR A 3 7.13 -4.66 -5.95
CA TYR A 3 6.90 -3.83 -4.77
C TYR A 3 6.30 -4.69 -3.66
N ASN A 4 6.88 -4.59 -2.47
CA ASN A 4 6.28 -5.18 -1.27
C ASN A 4 5.40 -4.11 -0.63
N ILE A 5 4.10 -4.32 -0.70
CA ILE A 5 3.15 -3.33 -0.18
C ILE A 5 2.65 -3.76 1.18
N LYS A 6 2.78 -2.86 2.15
CA LYS A 6 2.17 -2.99 3.48
C LYS A 6 1.16 -1.88 3.65
N ALA A 7 -0.10 -2.24 3.79
CA ALA A 7 -1.18 -1.28 3.93
C ALA A 7 -1.73 -1.29 5.35
N ARG A 8 -1.94 -0.10 5.90
CA ARG A 8 -2.52 0.09 7.22
C ARG A 8 -3.65 1.10 7.13
N LEU A 9 -4.59 0.99 8.06
CA LEU A 9 -5.63 1.99 8.22
C LEU A 9 -5.09 3.19 8.98
N THR A 10 -5.86 4.29 8.96
CA THR A 10 -5.47 5.53 9.64
C THR A 10 -5.28 5.37 11.15
N ASP A 11 -5.93 4.37 11.75
CA ASP A 11 -5.77 4.07 13.18
C ASP A 11 -4.55 3.20 13.48
N GLY A 12 -3.78 2.82 12.44
CA GLY A 12 -2.59 2.00 12.59
C GLY A 12 -2.84 0.50 12.49
N SER A 13 -4.10 0.05 12.40
CA SER A 13 -4.39 -1.37 12.27
C SER A 13 -3.98 -1.88 10.89
N PRO A 14 -3.50 -3.14 10.78
CA PRO A 14 -3.10 -3.69 9.49
C PRO A 14 -4.30 -3.92 8.59
N ALA A 15 -4.14 -3.62 7.30
CA ALA A 15 -5.16 -3.88 6.30
C ALA A 15 -4.79 -5.09 5.44
N PHE A 16 -3.64 -5.03 4.75
CA PHE A 16 -3.15 -6.15 3.96
C PHE A 16 -1.67 -5.99 3.64
N GLU A 17 -1.07 -7.10 3.18
CA GLU A 17 0.29 -7.12 2.63
C GLU A 17 0.26 -7.91 1.34
N MET A 18 0.98 -7.43 0.33
CA MET A 18 1.11 -8.15 -0.94
C MET A 18 2.33 -7.71 -1.71
N THR A 19 2.76 -8.56 -2.65
CA THR A 19 3.80 -8.23 -3.61
C THR A 19 3.16 -8.01 -4.96
N THR A 20 3.42 -6.87 -5.58
CA THR A 20 2.81 -6.48 -6.85
C THR A 20 3.84 -5.88 -7.79
N CYS A 21 3.46 -5.76 -9.06
CA CYS A 21 4.25 -5.02 -10.04
C CYS A 21 3.75 -3.59 -10.26
N TRP A 22 2.79 -3.14 -9.48
CA TRP A 22 2.21 -1.81 -9.58
C TRP A 22 1.89 -1.25 -8.19
N VAL A 23 1.75 0.06 -8.11
CA VAL A 23 1.42 0.75 -6.86
C VAL A 23 0.27 1.71 -7.14
N PRO A 24 -0.79 1.70 -6.32
CA PRO A 24 -1.87 2.66 -6.48
C PRO A 24 -1.41 4.07 -6.14
N ASN A 25 -2.07 5.06 -6.72
CA ASN A 25 -1.80 6.46 -6.45
C ASN A 25 -2.65 6.97 -5.31
N LYS A 26 -2.20 8.05 -4.68
CA LYS A 26 -3.01 8.77 -3.70
C LYS A 26 -4.35 9.16 -4.34
N GLY A 27 -5.43 8.88 -3.64
CA GLY A 27 -6.79 9.16 -4.10
C GLY A 27 -7.46 8.01 -4.81
N ASP A 28 -6.71 6.98 -5.22
CA ASP A 28 -7.30 5.81 -5.83
C ASP A 28 -8.11 5.01 -4.81
N GLU A 29 -9.12 4.32 -5.31
CA GLU A 29 -9.87 3.35 -4.52
C GLU A 29 -9.44 1.95 -4.90
N ILE A 30 -9.31 1.10 -3.90
CA ILE A 30 -8.99 -0.31 -4.08
C ILE A 30 -9.98 -1.17 -3.31
N GLU A 31 -10.33 -2.30 -3.88
CA GLU A 31 -11.21 -3.26 -3.23
C GLU A 31 -10.40 -4.48 -2.81
N VAL A 32 -10.53 -4.84 -1.54
CA VAL A 32 -9.87 -6.01 -0.97
C VAL A 32 -10.90 -6.81 -0.17
N ASN A 33 -11.18 -8.02 -0.63
CA ASN A 33 -12.14 -8.93 0.03
C ASN A 33 -13.51 -8.28 0.28
N GLY A 34 -13.98 -7.46 -0.67
CA GLY A 34 -15.26 -6.81 -0.58
C GLY A 34 -15.28 -5.48 0.17
N TYR A 35 -14.16 -5.10 0.78
CA TYR A 35 -14.02 -3.80 1.42
C TYR A 35 -13.37 -2.81 0.47
N ILE A 36 -13.88 -1.58 0.44
CA ILE A 36 -13.34 -0.54 -0.42
C ILE A 36 -12.56 0.44 0.44
N PHE A 37 -11.33 0.72 0.01
CA PHE A 37 -10.43 1.64 0.69
C PHE A 37 -9.99 2.74 -0.26
N ARG A 38 -9.84 3.95 0.27
CA ARG A 38 -9.19 5.05 -0.45
C ARG A 38 -7.75 5.16 0.00
N VAL A 39 -6.83 5.34 -0.94
CA VAL A 39 -5.42 5.51 -0.65
C VAL A 39 -5.17 6.96 -0.22
N ASP A 40 -4.81 7.16 1.03
CA ASP A 40 -4.53 8.50 1.58
C ASP A 40 -3.06 8.88 1.45
N THR A 41 -2.16 7.91 1.64
CA THR A 41 -0.72 8.17 1.59
C THR A 41 -0.02 7.01 0.91
N VAL A 42 0.93 7.33 0.04
CA VAL A 42 1.83 6.37 -0.57
C VAL A 42 3.24 6.76 -0.17
N ARG A 43 3.95 5.84 0.48
CA ARG A 43 5.33 6.09 0.92
C ARG A 43 6.24 4.99 0.40
N TYR A 44 7.23 5.39 -0.38
CA TYR A 44 8.26 4.48 -0.86
C TYR A 44 9.38 4.42 0.16
N CYS A 45 9.70 3.21 0.63
CA CYS A 45 10.79 3.00 1.57
C CYS A 45 11.97 2.42 0.80
N LEU A 46 12.98 3.24 0.57
CA LEU A 46 14.16 2.84 -0.19
C LEU A 46 15.29 2.55 0.78
N TYR A 47 15.95 1.43 0.55
CA TYR A 47 17.14 1.05 1.32
C TYR A 47 18.33 1.05 0.39
N GLU A 48 19.43 1.63 0.82
CA GLU A 48 20.67 1.63 0.07
C GLU A 48 21.11 0.20 -0.20
N GLY A 49 21.48 -0.10 -1.46
CA GLY A 49 21.88 -1.45 -1.87
C GLY A 49 20.72 -2.36 -2.26
N SER A 50 19.49 -1.91 -2.11
CA SER A 50 18.32 -2.69 -2.51
C SER A 50 18.16 -2.63 -4.04
N THR A 51 18.20 -3.80 -4.72
CA THR A 51 18.19 -3.84 -6.17
C THR A 51 16.93 -4.45 -6.79
N TYR A 52 16.17 -5.23 -6.02
CA TYR A 52 15.06 -6.01 -6.59
C TYR A 52 13.69 -5.65 -6.04
N HIS A 53 13.63 -5.12 -4.82
CA HIS A 53 12.36 -4.86 -4.16
C HIS A 53 12.34 -3.46 -3.60
N THR A 54 11.21 -2.79 -3.81
CA THR A 54 10.93 -1.55 -3.11
C THR A 54 9.79 -1.80 -2.15
N ASN A 55 9.99 -1.44 -0.90
CA ASN A 55 8.93 -1.50 0.10
C ASN A 55 8.08 -0.25 -0.01
N VAL A 56 6.77 -0.44 -0.03
CA VAL A 56 5.81 0.65 -0.14
C VAL A 56 4.82 0.52 1.02
N LYS A 57 4.63 1.62 1.73
CA LYS A 57 3.64 1.70 2.80
C LYS A 57 2.46 2.52 2.31
N LEU A 58 1.27 1.97 2.49
CA LEU A 58 0.03 2.68 2.19
C LEU A 58 -0.71 2.95 3.48
N ILE A 59 -1.28 4.15 3.56
CA ILE A 59 -2.25 4.48 4.61
C ILE A 59 -3.60 4.62 3.91
N LEU A 60 -4.57 3.90 4.43
CA LEU A 60 -5.88 3.78 3.81
C LEU A 60 -6.99 4.27 4.72
N THR A 61 -8.04 4.82 4.11
CA THR A 61 -9.30 5.06 4.78
C THR A 61 -10.32 4.09 4.22
N ARG A 62 -11.03 3.38 5.09
CA ARG A 62 -12.12 2.50 4.67
C ARG A 62 -13.30 3.34 4.23
N VAL A 63 -13.75 3.13 3.00
CA VAL A 63 -14.90 3.82 2.42
C VAL A 63 -16.17 3.00 2.59
N ARG A 64 -16.06 1.68 2.45
CA ARG A 64 -17.18 0.75 2.61
C ARG A 64 -16.74 -0.59 3.14
#